data_46e02cca5ff2c2ae0ea49a047c4ec230
#
_entry.id   46e02cca5ff2c2ae0ea49a047c4ec230
#
_cell.length_a   1.000
_cell.length_b   1.000
_cell.length_c   1.000
_cell.angle_alpha   90.00
_cell.angle_beta   90.00
_cell.angle_gamma   90.00
#
_symmetry.space_group_name_H-M   'P 1'
#
loop_
_entity.id
_entity.type
_entity.pdbx_description
1 polymer ?
#
loop_
_entity_poly.entity_id
_entity_poly.type
_entity_poly.pdbx_seq_one_letter_code
_entity_poly.pdbx_strand_id
1 'polypeptide(L)'
;MRNEHSYWIIAFFENLNWEREFLLINQKSDNWSFRWYPKWHPEKWEDWLQAAKREFREEVGIKDVQIIWEKTFDTNYIVHRPWRDDFWKTVTFWVGKVENKAVKIQEEELNGYKWANFESAINLLTHKNYKNLLNKANKYIDTEK
;
A
#
# COMPACT_ATOMS: atom_id res chain seq x y z
N MET A 1 -2.22 -23.30 11.73
CA MET A 1 -1.71 -21.92 11.93
C MET A 1 -2.69 -20.94 11.30
N ARG A 2 -3.02 -19.89 12.04
CA ARG A 2 -3.95 -18.86 11.58
C ARG A 2 -3.36 -18.10 10.39
N ASN A 3 -4.21 -17.66 9.48
CA ASN A 3 -3.84 -16.82 8.35
C ASN A 3 -4.61 -15.49 8.44
N GLU A 4 -3.88 -14.39 8.44
CA GLU A 4 -4.47 -13.06 8.35
C GLU A 4 -4.21 -12.48 6.98
N HIS A 5 -5.19 -11.79 6.44
CA HIS A 5 -5.11 -11.19 5.12
C HIS A 5 -5.28 -9.68 5.21
N SER A 6 -4.42 -8.94 4.53
CA SER A 6 -4.50 -7.49 4.45
C SER A 6 -4.51 -7.05 2.99
N TYR A 7 -5.07 -5.88 2.75
CA TYR A 7 -5.25 -5.33 1.41
C TYR A 7 -4.72 -3.91 1.36
N TRP A 8 -4.11 -3.53 0.25
CA TRP A 8 -3.65 -2.17 0.06
C TRP A 8 -3.54 -1.80 -1.41
N ILE A 9 -3.52 -0.50 -1.66
CA ILE A 9 -3.27 0.06 -2.99
C ILE A 9 -1.92 0.77 -2.94
N ILE A 10 -1.00 0.35 -3.79
CA ILE A 10 0.26 1.05 -3.97
C ILE A 10 0.00 2.14 -5.00
N ALA A 11 0.00 3.39 -4.54
CA ALA A 11 -0.32 4.54 -5.38
C ALA A 11 0.93 5.18 -5.94
N PHE A 12 0.88 5.55 -7.22
CA PHE A 12 1.96 6.29 -7.82
C PHE A 12 1.43 7.46 -8.66
N PHE A 13 2.32 8.43 -8.84
CA PHE A 13 2.10 9.62 -9.64
C PHE A 13 3.25 9.74 -10.64
N GLU A 14 2.96 10.06 -11.89
CA GLU A 14 4.00 10.35 -12.87
C GLU A 14 4.17 11.87 -12.97
N ASN A 15 5.38 12.34 -12.65
CA ASN A 15 5.64 13.77 -12.68
C ASN A 15 5.94 14.26 -14.11
N LEU A 16 6.22 15.55 -14.28
CA LEU A 16 6.47 16.16 -15.59
C LEU A 16 7.71 15.60 -16.30
N ASN A 17 8.61 14.97 -15.56
CA ASN A 17 9.80 14.33 -16.12
C ASN A 17 9.60 12.84 -16.38
N TRP A 18 8.34 12.36 -16.31
CA TRP A 18 7.97 10.96 -16.47
C TRP A 18 8.57 10.04 -15.41
N GLU A 19 9.00 10.59 -14.29
CA GLU A 19 9.42 9.82 -13.14
C GLU A 19 8.21 9.44 -12.31
N ARG A 20 8.30 8.25 -11.72
CA ARG A 20 7.27 7.80 -10.80
C ARG A 20 7.61 8.21 -9.39
N GLU A 21 6.59 8.68 -8.71
CA GLU A 21 6.67 8.96 -7.28
C GLU A 21 5.63 8.08 -6.59
N PHE A 22 6.08 7.38 -5.57
CA PHE A 22 5.22 6.47 -4.81
C PHE A 22 4.81 7.11 -3.49
N LEU A 23 3.58 6.87 -3.09
CA LEU A 23 3.08 7.41 -1.83
C LEU A 23 3.48 6.49 -0.68
N LEU A 24 4.28 7.01 0.23
CA LEU A 24 4.66 6.34 1.47
C LEU A 24 4.02 7.03 2.65
N ILE A 25 3.72 6.24 3.67
CA ILE A 25 3.06 6.71 4.88
C ILE A 25 3.99 6.49 6.05
N ASN A 26 4.10 7.52 6.91
CA ASN A 26 4.85 7.42 8.14
C ASN A 26 3.89 7.10 9.28
N GLN A 27 4.02 5.91 9.82
CA GLN A 27 3.21 5.46 10.94
C GLN A 27 3.72 6.05 12.25
N LYS A 28 2.91 5.97 13.30
CA LYS A 28 3.26 6.54 14.61
C LYS A 28 4.48 5.89 15.26
N SER A 29 4.93 4.76 14.75
CA SER A 29 6.17 4.11 15.17
C SER A 29 7.41 4.64 14.44
N ASP A 30 7.28 5.72 13.67
CA ASP A 30 8.34 6.31 12.84
C ASP A 30 8.83 5.43 11.70
N ASN A 31 8.05 4.43 11.33
CA ASN A 31 8.36 3.56 10.19
C ASN A 31 7.70 4.07 8.93
N TRP A 32 8.46 4.09 7.85
CA TRP A 32 7.90 4.35 6.52
C TRP A 32 7.43 3.05 5.91
N SER A 33 6.19 3.06 5.43
CA SER A 33 5.56 1.84 4.93
C SER A 33 4.46 2.15 3.94
N PHE A 34 3.95 1.09 3.32
CA PHE A 34 2.61 1.09 2.78
C PHE A 34 1.72 0.56 3.90
N ARG A 35 0.67 1.29 4.20
CA ARG A 35 -0.24 0.82 5.22
C ARG A 35 -1.21 -0.18 4.61
N TRP A 36 -1.33 -1.33 5.23
CA TRP A 36 -2.34 -2.30 4.87
C TRP A 36 -3.22 -2.61 6.06
N TYR A 37 -4.42 -3.00 5.77
CA TYR A 37 -5.44 -3.19 6.77
C TYR A 37 -5.58 -4.65 7.12
N PRO A 38 -5.77 -4.98 8.42
CA PRO A 38 -6.05 -6.35 8.80
C PRO A 38 -7.34 -6.82 8.16
N LYS A 39 -7.47 -8.13 8.02
CA LYS A 39 -8.63 -8.72 7.40
C LYS A 39 -9.90 -8.43 8.20
N TRP A 40 -10.89 -7.91 7.51
CA TRP A 40 -12.26 -7.90 7.95
C TRP A 40 -13.14 -8.04 6.72
N HIS A 41 -14.42 -8.20 6.95
CA HIS A 41 -15.34 -8.35 5.83
C HIS A 41 -15.65 -7.00 5.20
N PRO A 42 -15.68 -6.90 3.85
CA PRO A 42 -16.21 -5.73 3.19
C PRO A 42 -17.65 -5.47 3.59
N GLU A 43 -18.10 -4.25 3.43
CA GLU A 43 -19.53 -3.94 3.58
C GLU A 43 -20.33 -4.81 2.62
N LYS A 44 -21.62 -5.04 2.92
CA LYS A 44 -22.45 -5.98 2.14
C LYS A 44 -22.45 -5.74 0.64
N TRP A 45 -22.30 -4.49 0.22
CA TRP A 45 -22.34 -4.07 -1.17
C TRP A 45 -20.97 -3.90 -1.82
N GLU A 46 -19.90 -4.19 -1.07
CA GLU A 46 -18.51 -4.01 -1.52
C GLU A 46 -17.85 -5.32 -1.86
N ASP A 47 -17.05 -5.33 -2.94
CA ASP A 47 -16.02 -6.33 -3.12
C ASP A 47 -14.71 -5.87 -2.43
N TRP A 48 -13.67 -6.69 -2.50
CA TRP A 48 -12.39 -6.38 -1.84
C TRP A 48 -11.71 -5.13 -2.40
N LEU A 49 -11.84 -4.89 -3.72
CA LEU A 49 -11.26 -3.70 -4.33
C LEU A 49 -12.01 -2.44 -3.89
N GLN A 50 -13.33 -2.50 -3.86
CA GLN A 50 -14.13 -1.38 -3.38
C GLN A 50 -13.79 -1.04 -1.92
N ALA A 51 -13.64 -2.07 -1.09
CA ALA A 51 -13.22 -1.88 0.30
C ALA A 51 -11.83 -1.26 0.40
N ALA A 52 -10.88 -1.71 -0.41
CA ALA A 52 -9.53 -1.16 -0.42
C ALA A 52 -9.53 0.31 -0.86
N LYS A 53 -10.31 0.66 -1.88
CA LYS A 53 -10.43 2.05 -2.33
C LYS A 53 -11.06 2.94 -1.25
N ARG A 54 -12.07 2.43 -0.55
CA ARG A 54 -12.72 3.17 0.54
C ARG A 54 -11.73 3.45 1.67
N GLU A 55 -11.01 2.42 2.11
CA GLU A 55 -10.01 2.55 3.17
C GLU A 55 -8.90 3.51 2.75
N PHE A 56 -8.46 3.43 1.51
CA PHE A 56 -7.45 4.31 0.97
C PHE A 56 -7.91 5.77 1.02
N ARG A 57 -9.14 6.04 0.59
CA ARG A 57 -9.72 7.38 0.66
C ARG A 57 -9.80 7.89 2.09
N GLU A 58 -10.23 7.04 3.02
CA GLU A 58 -10.34 7.42 4.42
C GLU A 58 -8.97 7.74 5.03
N GLU A 59 -7.95 6.98 4.68
CA GLU A 59 -6.61 7.13 5.24
C GLU A 59 -5.84 8.30 4.67
N VAL A 60 -5.89 8.50 3.36
CA VAL A 60 -5.05 9.50 2.68
C VAL A 60 -5.84 10.55 1.90
N GLY A 61 -7.14 10.48 1.91
CA GLY A 61 -7.99 11.49 1.28
C GLY A 61 -8.02 11.48 -0.23
N ILE A 62 -7.51 10.45 -0.88
CA ILE A 62 -7.51 10.36 -2.34
C ILE A 62 -8.72 9.59 -2.80
N LYS A 63 -9.57 10.25 -3.59
CA LYS A 63 -10.80 9.65 -4.12
C LYS A 63 -10.59 9.01 -5.48
N ASP A 64 -9.75 9.63 -6.32
CA ASP A 64 -9.62 9.28 -7.73
C ASP A 64 -8.32 8.53 -7.94
N VAL A 65 -8.33 7.25 -7.57
CA VAL A 65 -7.23 6.34 -7.86
C VAL A 65 -7.66 5.41 -8.98
N GLN A 66 -6.90 5.40 -10.07
CA GLN A 66 -7.17 4.54 -11.20
C GLN A 66 -6.34 3.27 -11.07
N ILE A 67 -7.00 2.16 -10.83
CA ILE A 67 -6.32 0.87 -10.80
C ILE A 67 -5.88 0.54 -12.23
N ILE A 68 -4.58 0.37 -12.42
CA ILE A 68 -4.01 0.18 -13.74
C ILE A 68 -4.33 -1.20 -14.30
N TRP A 69 -4.38 -2.20 -13.40
CA TRP A 69 -4.72 -3.56 -13.79
C TRP A 69 -5.75 -4.12 -12.84
N GLU A 70 -6.54 -5.05 -13.36
CA GLU A 70 -7.46 -5.81 -12.52
C GLU A 70 -6.75 -6.92 -11.75
N LYS A 71 -5.48 -7.13 -12.02
CA LYS A 71 -4.68 -8.16 -11.38
C LYS A 71 -4.12 -7.69 -10.05
N THR A 72 -4.15 -8.59 -9.07
CA THR A 72 -3.56 -8.36 -7.77
C THR A 72 -2.22 -9.08 -7.63
N PHE A 73 -1.43 -8.62 -6.68
CA PHE A 73 -0.19 -9.26 -6.28
C PHE A 73 -0.29 -9.64 -4.81
N ASP A 74 0.17 -10.85 -4.51
CA ASP A 74 0.16 -11.34 -3.14
C ASP A 74 1.58 -11.57 -2.65
N THR A 75 1.78 -11.36 -1.35
CA THR A 75 2.98 -11.80 -0.67
C THR A 75 2.59 -12.43 0.65
N ASN A 76 3.36 -13.44 1.06
CA ASN A 76 3.10 -14.17 2.30
C ASN A 76 4.35 -14.17 3.16
N TYR A 77 4.15 -14.08 4.46
CA TYR A 77 5.23 -14.24 5.41
C TYR A 77 4.66 -14.68 6.76
N ILE A 78 5.55 -15.19 7.61
CA ILE A 78 5.17 -15.61 8.95
C ILE A 78 5.46 -14.46 9.91
N VAL A 79 4.46 -14.13 10.73
CA VAL A 79 4.62 -13.16 11.81
C VAL A 79 4.92 -13.91 13.10
N HIS A 80 6.07 -13.62 13.68
CA HIS A 80 6.49 -14.20 14.96
C HIS A 80 6.18 -13.24 16.08
N ARG A 81 5.54 -13.75 17.12
CA ARG A 81 5.18 -12.93 18.29
C ARG A 81 5.72 -13.59 19.54
N PRO A 82 6.33 -12.83 20.48
CA PRO A 82 6.96 -13.42 21.65
C PRO A 82 5.98 -14.09 22.62
N TRP A 83 4.72 -13.64 22.66
CA TRP A 83 3.76 -14.10 23.66
C TRP A 83 2.54 -14.80 23.08
N ARG A 84 2.54 -15.05 21.78
CA ARG A 84 1.41 -15.65 21.07
C ARG A 84 1.90 -16.55 19.96
N ASP A 85 1.00 -17.37 19.44
CA ASP A 85 1.31 -18.25 18.32
C ASP A 85 1.68 -17.43 17.07
N ASP A 86 2.57 -17.99 16.28
CA ASP A 86 2.89 -17.45 14.97
C ASP A 86 1.68 -17.56 14.06
N PHE A 87 1.62 -16.71 13.07
CA PHE A 87 0.57 -16.78 12.05
C PHE A 87 1.10 -16.40 10.67
N TRP A 88 0.42 -16.88 9.64
CA TRP A 88 0.67 -16.49 8.28
C TRP A 88 0.01 -15.16 7.99
N LYS A 89 0.75 -14.27 7.35
CA LYS A 89 0.22 -12.99 6.87
C LYS A 89 0.25 -13.01 5.36
N THR A 90 -0.90 -12.79 4.73
CA THR A 90 -0.99 -12.60 3.29
C THR A 90 -1.37 -11.16 3.04
N VAL A 91 -0.62 -10.49 2.18
CA VAL A 91 -0.95 -9.12 1.74
C VAL A 91 -1.26 -9.17 0.26
N THR A 92 -2.44 -8.67 -0.09
CA THR A 92 -2.86 -8.53 -1.49
C THR A 92 -2.88 -7.04 -1.82
N PHE A 93 -2.27 -6.67 -2.93
CA PHE A 93 -2.24 -5.28 -3.33
C PHE A 93 -2.57 -5.08 -4.79
N TRP A 94 -3.14 -3.90 -5.07
CA TRP A 94 -3.35 -3.38 -6.41
C TRP A 94 -2.39 -2.23 -6.62
N VAL A 95 -2.11 -1.92 -7.87
CA VAL A 95 -1.32 -0.73 -8.22
C VAL A 95 -2.25 0.30 -8.83
N GLY A 96 -2.20 1.51 -8.30
CA GLY A 96 -3.09 2.58 -8.72
C GLY A 96 -2.36 3.85 -9.10
N LYS A 97 -2.80 4.48 -10.18
CA LYS A 97 -2.27 5.76 -10.63
C LYS A 97 -3.16 6.89 -10.14
N VAL A 98 -2.53 7.94 -9.64
CA VAL A 98 -3.24 9.17 -9.27
C VAL A 98 -2.79 10.33 -10.15
N GLU A 99 -3.70 11.24 -10.44
CA GLU A 99 -3.42 12.42 -11.26
C GLU A 99 -3.07 13.64 -10.42
N ASN A 100 -3.26 13.56 -9.12
CA ASN A 100 -3.06 14.66 -8.19
C ASN A 100 -2.38 14.14 -6.94
N LYS A 101 -1.38 14.86 -6.44
CA LYS A 101 -0.60 14.47 -5.26
C LYS A 101 -1.16 15.01 -3.96
N ALA A 102 -2.32 15.64 -3.98
CA ALA A 102 -2.91 16.16 -2.74
C ALA A 102 -3.34 15.04 -1.81
N VAL A 103 -2.80 15.04 -0.61
CA VAL A 103 -3.03 14.03 0.41
C VAL A 103 -3.52 14.70 1.69
N LYS A 104 -4.54 14.11 2.30
CA LYS A 104 -4.98 14.50 3.63
C LYS A 104 -4.98 13.26 4.51
N ILE A 105 -3.96 13.13 5.34
CA ILE A 105 -3.79 11.95 6.17
C ILE A 105 -4.74 11.95 7.36
N GLN A 106 -5.02 10.75 7.86
CA GLN A 106 -5.75 10.53 9.10
C GLN A 106 -4.78 10.66 10.27
N GLU A 107 -4.76 11.83 10.89
CA GLU A 107 -3.74 12.18 11.90
C GLU A 107 -3.77 11.34 13.16
N GLU A 108 -4.88 10.71 13.48
CA GLU A 108 -4.98 9.82 14.64
C GLU A 108 -4.04 8.61 14.52
N GLU A 109 -3.74 8.20 13.30
CA GLU A 109 -2.98 6.98 13.04
C GLU A 109 -1.63 7.22 12.37
N LEU A 110 -1.49 8.35 11.68
CA LEU A 110 -0.31 8.62 10.86
C LEU A 110 0.39 9.90 11.30
N ASN A 111 1.72 9.88 11.23
CA ASN A 111 2.54 11.07 11.47
C ASN A 111 2.72 11.92 10.21
N GLY A 112 2.64 11.31 9.04
CA GLY A 112 2.85 12.04 7.81
C GLY A 112 2.85 11.15 6.58
N TYR A 113 3.16 11.75 5.46
CA TYR A 113 3.26 11.06 4.19
C TYR A 113 4.41 11.66 3.37
N LYS A 114 4.82 10.93 2.34
CA LYS A 114 5.84 11.41 1.42
C LYS A 114 5.64 10.78 0.04
N TRP A 115 5.78 11.60 -0.99
CA TRP A 115 5.91 11.12 -2.35
C TRP A 115 7.40 10.96 -2.64
N ALA A 116 7.82 9.78 -3.03
CA ALA A 116 9.22 9.47 -3.24
C ALA A 116 9.42 8.69 -4.53
N ASN A 117 10.48 9.02 -5.28
CA ASN A 117 10.85 8.21 -6.44
C ASN A 117 11.25 6.81 -5.98
N PHE A 118 11.44 5.90 -6.94
CA PHE A 118 11.69 4.50 -6.60
C PHE A 118 12.91 4.32 -5.67
N GLU A 119 14.04 4.94 -6.00
CA GLU A 119 15.25 4.79 -5.21
C GLU A 119 15.09 5.32 -3.78
N SER A 120 14.51 6.52 -3.65
CA SER A 120 14.26 7.12 -2.36
C SER A 120 13.26 6.30 -1.55
N ALA A 121 12.22 5.79 -2.21
CA ALA A 121 11.21 4.97 -1.55
C ALA A 121 11.82 3.67 -1.01
N ILE A 122 12.64 3.00 -1.80
CA ILE A 122 13.33 1.77 -1.37
C ILE A 122 14.19 2.04 -0.12
N ASN A 123 14.88 3.17 -0.10
CA ASN A 123 15.73 3.53 1.03
C ASN A 123 14.95 3.91 2.28
N LEU A 124 13.77 4.52 2.11
CA LEU A 124 12.93 4.92 3.23
C LEU A 124 12.18 3.77 3.88
N LEU A 125 11.77 2.79 3.07
CA LEU A 125 11.00 1.65 3.58
C LEU A 125 11.87 0.84 4.53
N THR A 126 11.35 0.56 5.72
CA THR A 126 12.10 -0.11 6.77
C THR A 126 11.97 -1.62 6.74
N HIS A 127 10.88 -2.11 6.16
CA HIS A 127 10.58 -3.53 6.16
C HIS A 127 10.89 -4.16 4.81
N LYS A 128 11.58 -5.29 4.86
CA LYS A 128 11.97 -6.02 3.65
C LYS A 128 10.78 -6.36 2.75
N ASN A 129 9.65 -6.73 3.34
CA ASN A 129 8.45 -7.06 2.57
C ASN A 129 7.91 -5.85 1.82
N TYR A 130 7.98 -4.66 2.40
CA TYR A 130 7.58 -3.43 1.71
C TYR A 130 8.48 -3.13 0.53
N LYS A 131 9.79 -3.34 0.70
CA LYS A 131 10.75 -3.16 -0.40
C LYS A 131 10.47 -4.12 -1.55
N ASN A 132 10.17 -5.37 -1.23
CA ASN A 132 9.82 -6.38 -2.23
C ASN A 132 8.54 -6.03 -2.97
N LEU A 133 7.53 -5.56 -2.26
CA LEU A 133 6.27 -5.13 -2.86
C LEU A 133 6.47 -3.96 -3.82
N LEU A 134 7.25 -2.97 -3.39
CA LEU A 134 7.53 -1.82 -4.25
C LEU A 134 8.29 -2.22 -5.50
N ASN A 135 9.25 -3.11 -5.35
CA ASN A 135 10.02 -3.61 -6.50
C ASN A 135 9.13 -4.31 -7.51
N LYS A 136 8.23 -5.17 -7.04
CA LYS A 136 7.25 -5.84 -7.90
C LYS A 136 6.34 -4.83 -8.61
N ALA A 137 5.82 -3.85 -7.86
CA ALA A 137 4.94 -2.84 -8.42
C ALA A 137 5.65 -2.03 -9.50
N ASN A 138 6.87 -1.60 -9.23
CA ASN A 138 7.63 -0.78 -10.17
C ASN A 138 7.92 -1.53 -11.48
N LYS A 139 8.32 -2.78 -11.38
CA LYS A 139 8.57 -3.62 -12.56
C LYS A 139 7.29 -3.83 -13.38
N TYR A 140 6.19 -4.03 -12.70
CA TYR A 140 4.93 -4.28 -13.38
C TYR A 140 4.42 -3.04 -14.13
N ILE A 141 4.58 -1.88 -13.55
CA ILE A 141 4.23 -0.63 -14.23
C ILE A 141 5.01 -0.49 -15.55
N ASP A 142 6.29 -0.88 -15.54
CA ASP A 142 7.11 -0.85 -16.75
C ASP A 142 6.59 -1.77 -17.84
N THR A 143 6.04 -2.92 -17.49
CA THR A 143 5.54 -3.88 -18.48
C THR A 143 4.22 -3.45 -19.13
N GLU A 144 3.48 -2.52 -18.52
CA GLU A 144 2.17 -2.10 -18.98
C GLU A 144 2.21 -0.84 -19.86
N LYS A 145 3.36 -0.35 -20.17
CA LYS A 145 3.50 0.82 -21.05
C LYS A 145 3.29 0.47 -22.51
#